data_bb7ff84ae66657aaab55aa0ec6deeed7
#
_entry.id   bb7ff84ae66657aaab55aa0ec6deeed7
#
_cell.length_a   1.000
_cell.length_b   1.000
_cell.length_c   1.000
_cell.angle_alpha   90.00
_cell.angle_beta   90.00
_cell.angle_gamma   90.00
#
_symmetry.space_group_name_H-M   'P 1'
#
loop_
_entity.id
_entity.type
_entity.pdbx_description
1 polymer ?
#
loop_
_entity_poly.entity_id
_entity_poly.type
_entity_poly.pdbx_seq_one_letter_code
_entity_poly.pdbx_strand_id
1 'polypeptide(L)'
;MTTSETTSFNMDIDEIITEAYERCGLEVRSGYDLKTARRSMNLMFSEWANRGINLWLIEERSKTLTASLAEYTLGKDLIDIMEAAITKSSKDYRIERISRAAYLSFTDKTSTGRPTQFYLQRSVTPKIFFYPTPDSTSTYTFKFHALTRIQDAGDDYTNDPEVPFRFLPCLISGLAYY
;
A
#
# COMPACT_ATOMS: atom_id res chain seq x y z
N MET A 1 -24.68 -34.54 9.90
CA MET A 1 -24.11 -33.34 10.58
C MET A 1 -24.40 -32.15 9.69
N THR A 2 -25.09 -31.15 10.21
CA THR A 2 -25.32 -29.88 9.50
C THR A 2 -24.15 -28.95 9.85
N THR A 3 -23.50 -28.42 8.84
CA THR A 3 -22.48 -27.37 8.99
C THR A 3 -23.19 -26.00 9.13
N SER A 4 -22.49 -24.98 9.58
CA SER A 4 -23.06 -23.62 9.67
C SER A 4 -23.34 -23.00 8.30
N GLU A 5 -22.79 -23.57 7.21
CA GLU A 5 -22.88 -23.07 5.83
C GLU A 5 -22.43 -21.61 5.67
N THR A 6 -21.70 -21.06 6.65
CA THR A 6 -21.18 -19.69 6.63
C THR A 6 -19.64 -19.70 6.58
N THR A 7 -19.08 -18.72 5.87
CA THR A 7 -17.62 -18.46 5.76
C THR A 7 -17.31 -17.00 6.08
N SER A 8 -18.19 -16.33 6.81
CA SER A 8 -18.14 -14.89 7.09
C SER A 8 -17.50 -14.54 8.44
N PHE A 9 -16.79 -15.51 9.07
CA PHE A 9 -16.11 -15.22 10.32
C PHE A 9 -15.03 -14.16 10.10
N ASN A 10 -15.13 -13.07 10.84
CA ASN A 10 -14.14 -12.01 10.92
C ASN A 10 -14.10 -11.51 12.37
N MET A 11 -13.10 -10.73 12.73
CA MET A 11 -12.98 -10.10 14.04
C MET A 11 -12.68 -8.62 13.84
N ASP A 12 -13.39 -7.78 14.54
CA ASP A 12 -13.06 -6.36 14.62
C ASP A 12 -11.82 -6.12 15.51
N ILE A 13 -11.34 -4.89 15.52
CA ILE A 13 -10.13 -4.50 16.26
C ILE A 13 -10.30 -4.70 17.76
N ASP A 14 -11.50 -4.47 18.30
CA ASP A 14 -11.77 -4.63 19.73
C ASP A 14 -11.74 -6.11 20.15
N GLU A 15 -12.36 -6.97 19.36
CA GLU A 15 -12.32 -8.42 19.55
C GLU A 15 -10.88 -8.97 19.46
N ILE A 16 -10.09 -8.49 18.51
CA ILE A 16 -8.67 -8.89 18.35
C ILE A 16 -7.85 -8.48 19.57
N ILE A 17 -8.04 -7.26 20.05
CA ILE A 17 -7.34 -6.75 21.25
C ILE A 17 -7.74 -7.57 22.47
N THR A 18 -9.04 -7.80 22.67
CA THR A 18 -9.55 -8.57 23.80
C THR A 18 -8.97 -9.99 23.80
N GLU A 19 -9.01 -10.68 22.67
CA GLU A 19 -8.42 -12.04 22.52
C GLU A 19 -6.91 -12.05 22.78
N ALA A 20 -6.17 -10.99 22.35
CA ALA A 20 -4.75 -10.89 22.61
C ALA A 20 -4.44 -10.73 24.11
N TYR A 21 -5.21 -9.93 24.84
CA TYR A 21 -5.10 -9.78 26.29
C TYR A 21 -5.43 -11.07 27.02
N GLU A 22 -6.50 -11.77 26.63
CA GLU A 22 -6.89 -13.06 27.22
C GLU A 22 -5.79 -14.11 27.05
N ARG A 23 -5.09 -14.14 25.92
CA ARG A 23 -3.94 -15.02 25.70
C ARG A 23 -2.76 -14.71 26.62
N CYS A 24 -2.64 -13.49 27.08
CA CYS A 24 -1.67 -13.08 28.09
C CYS A 24 -2.15 -13.33 29.53
N GLY A 25 -3.38 -13.83 29.73
CA GLY A 25 -3.99 -13.98 31.04
C GLY A 25 -4.42 -12.64 31.67
N LEU A 26 -4.65 -11.62 30.84
CA LEU A 26 -5.06 -10.29 31.23
C LEU A 26 -6.47 -10.00 30.72
N GLU A 27 -7.10 -8.99 31.29
CA GLU A 27 -8.38 -8.46 30.83
C GLU A 27 -8.22 -7.01 30.41
N VAL A 28 -8.92 -6.60 29.35
CA VAL A 28 -9.04 -5.18 28.98
C VAL A 28 -9.93 -4.50 30.00
N ARG A 29 -9.38 -3.54 30.74
CA ARG A 29 -10.09 -2.87 31.85
C ARG A 29 -10.44 -1.41 31.58
N SER A 30 -9.77 -0.80 30.62
CA SER A 30 -9.94 0.63 30.37
C SER A 30 -9.74 1.00 28.90
N GLY A 31 -10.28 2.15 28.49
CA GLY A 31 -10.01 2.71 27.16
C GLY A 31 -8.53 3.07 26.94
N TYR A 32 -7.75 3.20 28.00
CA TYR A 32 -6.29 3.38 27.91
C TYR A 32 -5.60 2.11 27.40
N ASP A 33 -6.04 0.95 27.86
CA ASP A 33 -5.49 -0.35 27.42
C ASP A 33 -5.76 -0.56 25.93
N LEU A 34 -6.99 -0.29 25.47
CA LEU A 34 -7.37 -0.34 24.07
C LEU A 34 -6.51 0.60 23.20
N LYS A 35 -6.31 1.85 23.66
CA LYS A 35 -5.48 2.83 22.96
C LYS A 35 -4.02 2.39 22.85
N THR A 36 -3.51 1.77 23.90
CA THR A 36 -2.12 1.26 23.93
C THR A 36 -1.96 0.08 22.99
N ALA A 37 -2.90 -0.87 23.05
CA ALA A 37 -2.91 -2.04 22.17
C ALA A 37 -3.01 -1.66 20.69
N ARG A 38 -3.88 -0.69 20.33
CA ARG A 38 -3.96 -0.18 18.94
C ARG A 38 -2.65 0.45 18.47
N ARG A 39 -1.97 1.19 19.34
CA ARG A 39 -0.63 1.72 19.00
C ARG A 39 0.36 0.60 18.74
N SER A 40 0.38 -0.45 19.57
CA SER A 40 1.22 -1.64 19.37
C SER A 40 0.86 -2.35 18.07
N MET A 41 -0.42 -2.49 17.74
CA MET A 41 -0.88 -3.06 16.47
C MET A 41 -0.35 -2.26 15.26
N ASN A 42 -0.43 -0.93 15.28
CA ASN A 42 0.10 -0.09 14.21
C ASN A 42 1.62 -0.21 14.06
N LEU A 43 2.36 -0.35 15.17
CA LEU A 43 3.80 -0.62 15.13
C LEU A 43 4.09 -1.99 14.53
N MET A 44 3.32 -3.01 14.88
CA MET A 44 3.43 -4.35 14.29
C MET A 44 3.12 -4.35 12.78
N PHE A 45 2.11 -3.61 12.32
CA PHE A 45 1.83 -3.43 10.89
C PHE A 45 3.01 -2.80 10.15
N SER A 46 3.66 -1.81 10.76
CA SER A 46 4.86 -1.20 10.20
C SER A 46 6.03 -2.18 10.13
N GLU A 47 6.19 -3.04 11.12
CA GLU A 47 7.21 -4.10 11.12
C GLU A 47 6.91 -5.14 10.04
N TRP A 48 5.66 -5.57 9.89
CA TRP A 48 5.24 -6.50 8.84
C TRP A 48 5.52 -5.96 7.44
N ALA A 49 5.22 -4.68 7.21
CA ALA A 49 5.54 -4.02 5.95
C ALA A 49 7.06 -4.04 5.65
N ASN A 50 7.90 -3.82 6.66
CA ASN A 50 9.36 -3.89 6.52
C ASN A 50 9.88 -5.32 6.26
N ARG A 51 9.16 -6.33 6.74
CA ARG A 51 9.48 -7.75 6.49
C ARG A 51 8.91 -8.28 5.17
N GLY A 52 8.16 -7.47 4.44
CA GLY A 52 7.51 -7.86 3.18
C GLY A 52 6.29 -8.77 3.38
N ILE A 53 5.67 -8.77 4.55
CA ILE A 53 4.43 -9.50 4.86
C ILE A 53 3.24 -8.61 4.48
N ASN A 54 3.04 -8.41 3.18
CA ASN A 54 2.03 -7.48 2.66
C ASN A 54 1.55 -7.84 1.25
N LEU A 55 1.62 -9.12 0.88
CA LEU A 55 1.28 -9.57 -0.49
C LEU A 55 -0.18 -9.32 -0.88
N TRP A 56 -1.10 -9.22 0.07
CA TRP A 56 -2.52 -8.92 -0.18
C TRP A 56 -2.79 -7.43 -0.42
N LEU A 57 -1.77 -6.58 -0.29
CA LEU A 57 -1.85 -5.13 -0.45
C LEU A 57 -1.36 -4.65 -1.82
N ILE A 58 -1.29 -5.57 -2.79
CA ILE A 58 -0.98 -5.21 -4.17
C ILE A 58 -2.30 -4.88 -4.86
N GLU A 59 -2.45 -3.63 -5.26
CA GLU A 59 -3.64 -3.13 -5.94
C GLU A 59 -3.31 -2.42 -7.25
N GLU A 60 -4.22 -2.49 -8.21
CA GLU A 60 -4.08 -1.72 -9.44
C GLU A 60 -4.50 -0.27 -9.20
N ARG A 61 -3.60 0.64 -9.53
CA ARG A 61 -3.86 2.08 -9.52
C ARG A 61 -3.61 2.70 -10.88
N SER A 62 -4.28 3.81 -11.14
CA SER A 62 -4.09 4.56 -12.36
C SER A 62 -3.90 6.05 -12.08
N LYS A 63 -3.12 6.71 -12.95
CA LYS A 63 -2.90 8.15 -12.93
C LYS A 63 -2.92 8.69 -14.35
N THR A 64 -3.84 9.60 -14.63
CA THR A 64 -3.83 10.33 -15.91
C THR A 64 -2.67 11.31 -15.91
N LEU A 65 -1.89 11.28 -16.99
CA LEU A 65 -0.73 12.15 -17.16
C LEU A 65 -1.14 13.45 -17.88
N THR A 66 -0.58 14.55 -17.42
CA THR A 66 -0.79 15.88 -18.00
C THR A 66 0.38 16.20 -18.93
N ALA A 67 0.09 16.77 -20.09
CA ALA A 67 1.12 17.22 -21.03
C ALA A 67 2.11 18.17 -20.36
N SER A 68 3.38 18.03 -20.72
CA SER A 68 4.50 18.84 -20.22
C SER A 68 4.77 18.73 -18.71
N LEU A 69 4.15 17.77 -18.01
CA LEU A 69 4.39 17.51 -16.60
C LEU A 69 5.14 16.19 -16.44
N ALA A 70 6.39 16.25 -16.00
CA ALA A 70 7.22 15.06 -15.82
C ALA A 70 7.11 14.44 -14.41
N GLU A 71 6.72 15.22 -13.39
CA GLU A 71 6.71 14.85 -11.99
C GLU A 71 5.30 14.73 -11.46
N TYR A 72 5.02 13.65 -10.72
CA TYR A 72 3.74 13.45 -10.03
C TYR A 72 3.97 12.97 -8.61
N THR A 73 3.18 13.51 -7.69
CA THR A 73 3.12 13.02 -6.32
C THR A 73 2.18 11.83 -6.23
N LEU A 74 2.59 10.79 -5.51
CA LEU A 74 1.81 9.60 -5.23
C LEU A 74 1.33 9.59 -3.77
N GLY A 75 0.44 8.67 -3.42
CA GLY A 75 -0.06 8.51 -2.06
C GLY A 75 1.06 8.15 -1.06
N LYS A 76 0.96 8.63 0.17
CA LYS A 76 1.91 8.31 1.24
C LYS A 76 1.89 6.84 1.67
N ASP A 77 0.82 6.16 1.33
CA ASP A 77 0.58 4.75 1.56
C ASP A 77 1.36 3.85 0.60
N LEU A 78 1.89 4.40 -0.51
CA LEU A 78 2.66 3.66 -1.50
C LEU A 78 4.06 3.30 -0.95
N ILE A 79 4.34 2.01 -0.91
CA ILE A 79 5.67 1.47 -0.59
C ILE A 79 6.50 1.35 -1.87
N ASP A 80 5.95 0.70 -2.90
CA ASP A 80 6.64 0.47 -4.17
C ASP A 80 5.66 0.29 -5.34
N ILE A 81 6.22 0.30 -6.55
CA ILE A 81 5.53 -0.04 -7.80
C ILE A 81 6.12 -1.35 -8.32
N MET A 82 5.28 -2.36 -8.49
CA MET A 82 5.71 -3.68 -8.98
C MET A 82 5.82 -3.68 -10.49
N GLU A 83 4.69 -3.62 -11.19
CA GLU A 83 4.61 -3.54 -12.64
C GLU A 83 3.85 -2.29 -13.06
N ALA A 84 4.16 -1.80 -14.27
CA ALA A 84 3.50 -0.62 -14.80
C ALA A 84 3.40 -0.64 -16.32
N ALA A 85 2.37 0.06 -16.82
CA ALA A 85 2.14 0.30 -18.24
C ALA A 85 1.63 1.71 -18.49
N ILE A 86 1.84 2.21 -19.72
CA ILE A 86 1.22 3.44 -20.22
C ILE A 86 0.10 3.06 -21.17
N THR A 87 -1.12 3.42 -20.85
CA THR A 87 -2.26 3.31 -21.76
C THR A 87 -2.33 4.52 -22.66
N LYS A 88 -2.37 4.28 -23.97
CA LYS A 88 -2.61 5.27 -25.02
C LYS A 88 -3.64 4.72 -26.00
N SER A 89 -4.74 5.42 -26.25
CA SER A 89 -5.79 5.00 -27.21
C SER A 89 -6.23 3.55 -26.98
N SER A 90 -6.51 3.20 -25.73
CA SER A 90 -6.95 1.84 -25.31
C SER A 90 -5.93 0.71 -25.54
N LYS A 91 -4.66 1.05 -25.75
CA LYS A 91 -3.56 0.08 -25.87
C LYS A 91 -2.56 0.31 -24.75
N ASP A 92 -2.14 -0.76 -24.10
CA ASP A 92 -1.16 -0.72 -23.01
C ASP A 92 0.24 -0.98 -23.58
N TYR A 93 1.15 -0.08 -23.22
CA TYR A 93 2.55 -0.13 -23.59
C TYR A 93 3.39 -0.29 -22.33
N ARG A 94 4.28 -1.26 -22.34
CA ARG A 94 5.21 -1.47 -21.23
C ARG A 94 6.05 -0.20 -21.02
N ILE A 95 6.23 0.14 -19.74
CA ILE A 95 7.13 1.20 -19.29
C ILE A 95 8.21 0.60 -18.40
N GLU A 96 9.44 1.08 -18.52
CA GLU A 96 10.58 0.56 -17.78
C GLU A 96 10.87 1.41 -16.54
N ARG A 97 11.14 0.74 -15.42
CA ARG A 97 11.62 1.40 -14.22
C ARG A 97 13.12 1.59 -14.31
N ILE A 98 13.59 2.83 -14.08
CA ILE A 98 15.01 3.16 -14.09
C ILE A 98 15.48 3.60 -12.70
N SER A 99 16.80 3.51 -12.48
CA SER A 99 17.43 4.00 -11.27
C SER A 99 17.53 5.53 -11.25
N ARG A 100 17.74 6.09 -10.04
CA ARG A 100 18.00 7.53 -9.90
C ARG A 100 19.22 7.98 -10.70
N ALA A 101 20.27 7.18 -10.73
CA ALA A 101 21.48 7.49 -11.48
C ALA A 101 21.20 7.54 -12.99
N ALA A 102 20.45 6.57 -13.51
CA ALA A 102 20.04 6.56 -14.92
C ALA A 102 19.16 7.76 -15.26
N TYR A 103 18.20 8.14 -14.39
CA TYR A 103 17.40 9.33 -14.60
C TYR A 103 18.24 10.62 -14.60
N LEU A 104 19.23 10.71 -13.73
CA LEU A 104 20.12 11.88 -13.66
C LEU A 104 21.08 12.00 -14.86
N SER A 105 21.41 10.88 -15.51
CA SER A 105 22.29 10.87 -16.67
C SER A 105 21.64 11.38 -17.96
N PHE A 106 20.32 11.55 -18.01
CA PHE A 106 19.64 12.16 -19.16
C PHE A 106 20.08 13.59 -19.34
N THR A 107 20.66 13.89 -20.50
CA THR A 107 21.15 15.24 -20.84
C THR A 107 20.01 16.21 -21.03
N ASP A 108 18.93 15.78 -21.68
CA ASP A 108 17.72 16.59 -21.90
C ASP A 108 16.50 15.95 -21.24
N LYS A 109 16.07 16.52 -20.12
CA LYS A 109 14.88 16.10 -19.38
C LYS A 109 13.59 16.80 -19.87
N THR A 110 13.72 17.74 -20.81
CA THR A 110 12.58 18.48 -21.39
C THR A 110 12.05 17.78 -22.64
N SER A 111 12.73 16.76 -23.14
CA SER A 111 12.26 15.97 -24.26
C SER A 111 10.84 15.45 -24.02
N THR A 112 9.94 15.70 -24.96
CA THR A 112 8.53 15.34 -24.87
C THR A 112 8.19 14.16 -25.76
N GLY A 113 7.24 13.34 -25.34
CA GLY A 113 6.80 12.18 -26.09
C GLY A 113 5.97 11.23 -25.25
N ARG A 114 5.73 10.02 -25.78
CA ARG A 114 5.15 8.96 -24.97
C ARG A 114 6.16 8.51 -23.91
N PRO A 115 5.78 8.55 -22.62
CA PRO A 115 6.66 8.02 -21.56
C PRO A 115 7.03 6.56 -21.80
N THR A 116 8.32 6.24 -21.77
CA THR A 116 8.86 4.89 -21.92
C THR A 116 9.58 4.40 -20.67
N GLN A 117 9.98 5.35 -19.83
CA GLN A 117 10.73 5.07 -18.60
C GLN A 117 10.18 5.90 -17.45
N PHE A 118 10.30 5.37 -16.24
CA PHE A 118 9.96 6.10 -15.03
C PHE A 118 10.98 5.87 -13.92
N TYR A 119 11.16 6.87 -13.09
CA TYR A 119 11.92 6.81 -11.86
C TYR A 119 11.01 7.06 -10.66
N LEU A 120 11.02 6.16 -9.68
CA LEU A 120 10.28 6.29 -8.41
C LEU A 120 11.23 6.81 -7.32
N GLN A 121 10.97 8.02 -6.84
CA GLN A 121 11.63 8.59 -5.66
C GLN A 121 10.87 8.17 -4.41
N ARG A 122 11.45 7.28 -3.63
CA ARG A 122 10.92 6.85 -2.34
C ARG A 122 11.28 7.89 -1.27
N SER A 123 10.33 8.72 -0.93
CA SER A 123 10.41 9.71 0.15
C SER A 123 9.15 9.58 1.02
N VAL A 124 9.05 10.36 2.10
CA VAL A 124 7.85 10.40 2.96
C VAL A 124 6.57 10.60 2.14
N THR A 125 6.66 11.40 1.08
CA THR A 125 5.62 11.50 0.06
C THR A 125 6.25 11.09 -1.26
N PRO A 126 6.00 9.85 -1.73
CA PRO A 126 6.63 9.33 -2.93
C PRO A 126 6.33 10.17 -4.17
N LYS A 127 7.33 10.33 -5.03
CA LYS A 127 7.20 11.03 -6.30
C LYS A 127 7.64 10.12 -7.45
N ILE A 128 6.97 10.25 -8.58
CA ILE A 128 7.33 9.54 -9.80
C ILE A 128 7.71 10.56 -10.89
N PHE A 129 8.74 10.24 -11.62
CA PHE A 129 9.25 11.03 -12.73
C PHE A 129 9.20 10.21 -14.01
N PHE A 130 8.66 10.78 -15.07
CA PHE A 130 8.53 10.14 -16.37
C PHE A 130 9.55 10.67 -17.37
N TYR A 131 10.03 9.78 -18.24
CA TYR A 131 10.87 10.15 -19.35
C TYR A 131 10.52 9.33 -20.61
N PRO A 132 10.37 9.95 -21.77
CA PRO A 132 10.18 11.40 -22.00
C PRO A 132 8.97 11.99 -21.23
N THR A 133 8.97 13.30 -21.06
CA THR A 133 7.82 14.03 -20.51
C THR A 133 6.59 13.83 -21.39
N PRO A 134 5.38 13.58 -20.85
CA PRO A 134 4.18 13.40 -21.65
C PRO A 134 3.96 14.56 -22.63
N ASP A 135 3.72 14.25 -23.90
CA ASP A 135 3.34 15.23 -24.91
C ASP A 135 1.82 15.52 -24.89
N SER A 136 1.38 16.46 -25.73
CA SER A 136 -0.02 16.82 -25.87
C SER A 136 -0.76 16.08 -27.00
N THR A 137 -0.07 15.16 -27.70
CA THR A 137 -0.65 14.48 -28.87
C THR A 137 -1.69 13.42 -28.49
N SER A 138 -1.66 12.95 -27.25
CA SER A 138 -2.59 11.94 -26.74
C SER A 138 -2.73 12.06 -25.23
N THR A 139 -3.86 11.58 -24.70
CA THR A 139 -4.02 11.34 -23.27
C THR A 139 -3.31 10.06 -22.91
N TYR A 140 -2.41 10.14 -21.95
CA TYR A 140 -1.71 9.01 -21.39
C TYR A 140 -2.25 8.69 -20.00
N THR A 141 -2.48 7.42 -19.72
CA THR A 141 -2.81 6.94 -18.38
C THR A 141 -1.73 5.98 -17.92
N PHE A 142 -1.09 6.30 -16.82
CA PHE A 142 -0.14 5.41 -16.15
C PHE A 142 -0.93 4.45 -15.27
N LYS A 143 -0.88 3.15 -15.60
CA LYS A 143 -1.46 2.06 -14.81
C LYS A 143 -0.32 1.32 -14.12
N PHE A 144 -0.49 0.97 -12.87
CA PHE A 144 0.55 0.30 -12.11
C PHE A 144 -0.01 -0.53 -10.97
N HIS A 145 0.66 -1.62 -10.65
CA HIS A 145 0.41 -2.38 -9.44
C HIS A 145 1.21 -1.76 -8.29
N ALA A 146 0.47 -1.15 -7.37
CA ALA A 146 1.00 -0.50 -6.19
C ALA A 146 1.11 -1.49 -5.04
N LEU A 147 2.28 -1.59 -4.42
CA LEU A 147 2.44 -2.20 -3.12
C LEU A 147 2.21 -1.12 -2.07
N THR A 148 1.16 -1.27 -1.27
CA THR A 148 0.78 -0.31 -0.26
C THR A 148 1.08 -0.81 1.15
N ARG A 149 1.03 0.07 2.13
CA ARG A 149 1.10 -0.31 3.53
C ARG A 149 -0.28 -0.74 4.03
N ILE A 150 -0.32 -1.59 5.05
CA ILE A 150 -1.54 -1.93 5.78
C ILE A 150 -2.12 -0.63 6.36
N GLN A 151 -3.44 -0.47 6.28
CA GLN A 151 -4.14 0.66 6.89
C GLN A 151 -3.96 0.63 8.41
N ASP A 152 -3.91 1.80 9.01
CA ASP A 152 -3.84 1.93 10.46
C ASP A 152 -5.13 1.38 11.09
N ALA A 153 -5.06 0.88 12.32
CA ALA A 153 -6.20 0.34 13.07
C ALA A 153 -7.33 1.37 13.32
N GLY A 154 -7.11 2.64 12.95
CA GLY A 154 -8.10 3.71 13.07
C GLY A 154 -8.47 4.06 14.51
N ASP A 155 -9.47 4.93 14.67
CA ASP A 155 -9.95 5.36 15.98
C ASP A 155 -11.27 4.71 16.38
N ASP A 156 -11.95 4.04 15.45
CA ASP A 156 -13.16 3.28 15.70
C ASP A 156 -12.82 1.82 16.04
N TYR A 157 -13.36 1.32 17.12
CA TYR A 157 -13.10 -0.04 17.63
C TYR A 157 -13.81 -1.11 16.81
N THR A 158 -14.86 -0.74 16.09
CA THR A 158 -15.64 -1.62 15.21
C THR A 158 -15.05 -1.74 13.81
N ASN A 159 -13.89 -1.12 13.56
CA ASN A 159 -13.20 -1.26 12.28
C ASN A 159 -12.63 -2.66 12.11
N ASP A 160 -12.76 -3.21 10.91
CA ASP A 160 -12.08 -4.43 10.51
C ASP A 160 -10.62 -4.12 10.15
N PRO A 161 -9.65 -4.96 10.57
CA PRO A 161 -8.26 -4.82 10.10
C PRO A 161 -8.15 -5.20 8.64
N GLU A 162 -7.34 -4.48 7.88
CA GLU A 162 -7.02 -4.82 6.48
C GLU A 162 -6.07 -6.04 6.40
N VAL A 163 -6.49 -7.15 6.99
CA VAL A 163 -5.72 -8.40 7.09
C VAL A 163 -6.61 -9.57 6.69
N PRO A 164 -6.17 -10.46 5.79
CA PRO A 164 -6.96 -11.64 5.44
C PRO A 164 -7.27 -12.50 6.67
N PHE A 165 -8.48 -13.08 6.73
CA PHE A 165 -8.94 -13.89 7.87
C PHE A 165 -7.93 -14.97 8.30
N ARG A 166 -7.20 -15.57 7.35
CA ARG A 166 -6.17 -16.58 7.60
C ARG A 166 -4.97 -16.05 8.40
N PHE A 167 -4.78 -14.74 8.44
CA PHE A 167 -3.72 -14.08 9.21
C PHE A 167 -4.19 -13.62 10.60
N LEU A 168 -5.48 -13.65 10.91
CA LEU A 168 -6.00 -13.26 12.23
C LEU A 168 -5.29 -13.99 13.38
N PRO A 169 -5.04 -15.33 13.34
CA PRO A 169 -4.31 -15.99 14.40
C PRO A 169 -2.89 -15.46 14.60
N CYS A 170 -2.22 -15.09 13.49
CA CYS A 170 -0.89 -14.48 13.53
C CYS A 170 -0.93 -13.05 14.09
N LEU A 171 -1.94 -12.28 13.71
CA LEU A 171 -2.18 -10.91 14.20
C LEU A 171 -2.39 -10.93 15.71
N ILE A 172 -3.28 -11.78 16.22
CA ILE A 172 -3.59 -11.89 17.64
C ILE A 172 -2.35 -12.34 18.44
N SER A 173 -1.64 -13.38 17.96
CA SER A 173 -0.43 -13.87 18.64
C SER A 173 0.71 -12.84 18.61
N GLY A 174 0.85 -12.11 17.50
CA GLY A 174 1.80 -11.01 17.37
C GLY A 174 1.48 -9.88 18.34
N LEU A 175 0.22 -9.48 18.44
CA LEU A 175 -0.21 -8.41 19.35
C LEU A 175 -0.03 -8.82 20.83
N ALA A 176 -0.29 -10.08 21.16
CA ALA A 176 -0.06 -10.62 22.51
C ALA A 176 1.43 -10.62 22.90
N TYR A 177 2.34 -10.69 21.94
CA TYR A 177 3.79 -10.60 22.17
C TYR A 177 4.28 -9.17 22.35
N TYR A 178 3.64 -8.18 21.71
CA TYR A 178 3.99 -6.76 21.78
C TYR A 178 3.56 -6.11 23.11
#